data_dd526b22aea5d306872ed53dc6c68a22
#
_entry.id   dd526b22aea5d306872ed53dc6c68a22
#
_cell.length_a   1.000
_cell.length_b   1.000
_cell.length_c   1.000
_cell.angle_alpha   90.00
_cell.angle_beta   90.00
_cell.angle_gamma   90.00
#
_symmetry.space_group_name_H-M   'P 1'
#
loop_
_entity.id
_entity.type
_entity.pdbx_description
1 polymer ?
#
loop_
_entity_poly.entity_id
_entity_poly.type
_entity_poly.pdbx_seq_one_letter_code
_entity_poly.pdbx_strand_id
1 'polypeptide(L)'
;MTLSLNNLTFIIVTFKSNHIIDECIESLPKNSNIIIIENSNNIELKKTLEAKYSNINVIVQENSGMGSANNKGIKLCKTDYAFVINPDVKFYKNTMHELIALSSKYNDYSILAPICDDEKYPNYKIKNKRIKNYYPDFLDVDSVDGYAMLINKNKFSDNIYFDEQIFLYLENDDLCLRKKKENHKIYIAKKAKIYHMGGKSHSPTHEKEIEFSRNWHWMWSKFYFNKKHYGYSMALLIVFPSLITSMIKFFYYFVTSNKFKKKIYIMRFLGLLNSIFGKKSWYRPKI
;
A
#
# COMPACT_ATOMS: atom_id res chain seq x y z
N MET A 1 8.81 1.99 23.71
CA MET A 1 7.47 1.71 24.29
C MET A 1 6.89 0.48 23.59
N THR A 2 6.09 -0.32 24.29
CA THR A 2 5.36 -1.44 23.71
C THR A 2 4.08 -0.97 23.03
N LEU A 3 3.65 -1.64 21.98
CA LEU A 3 2.40 -1.34 21.26
C LEU A 3 1.18 -1.47 22.19
N SER A 4 0.30 -0.50 22.14
CA SER A 4 -1.01 -0.49 22.80
C SER A 4 -1.99 0.33 21.98
N LEU A 5 -3.30 0.23 22.23
CA LEU A 5 -4.28 1.07 21.55
C LEU A 5 -4.10 2.57 21.83
N ASN A 6 -3.58 2.93 23.01
CA ASN A 6 -3.38 4.34 23.41
C ASN A 6 -2.22 5.02 22.64
N ASN A 7 -1.23 4.25 22.18
CA ASN A 7 -0.09 4.79 21.43
C ASN A 7 -0.11 4.40 19.94
N LEU A 8 -1.30 4.10 19.42
CA LEU A 8 -1.55 3.70 18.03
C LEU A 8 -2.56 4.63 17.36
N THR A 9 -2.31 5.00 16.13
CA THR A 9 -3.27 5.66 15.24
C THR A 9 -3.42 4.85 13.95
N PHE A 10 -4.66 4.55 13.57
CA PHE A 10 -4.96 3.97 12.26
C PHE A 10 -4.97 5.07 11.20
N ILE A 11 -4.37 4.78 10.05
CA ILE A 11 -4.31 5.68 8.90
C ILE A 11 -4.96 4.98 7.73
N ILE A 12 -6.03 5.56 7.19
CA ILE A 12 -6.80 5.00 6.09
C ILE A 12 -6.77 5.99 4.93
N VAL A 13 -6.28 5.55 3.77
CA VAL A 13 -6.36 6.36 2.55
C VAL A 13 -7.56 5.91 1.74
N THR A 14 -8.49 6.83 1.48
CA THR A 14 -9.68 6.58 0.66
C THR A 14 -9.56 7.26 -0.71
N PHE A 15 -10.05 6.58 -1.74
CA PHE A 15 -10.19 7.13 -3.08
C PHE A 15 -11.44 6.54 -3.73
N LYS A 16 -12.55 7.32 -3.74
CA LYS A 16 -13.87 6.84 -4.20
C LYS A 16 -14.35 5.59 -3.45
N SER A 17 -14.11 5.53 -2.13
CA SER A 17 -14.30 4.33 -1.27
C SER A 17 -15.56 4.41 -0.40
N ASN A 18 -16.50 5.29 -0.70
CA ASN A 18 -17.70 5.55 0.11
C ASN A 18 -18.51 4.28 0.45
N HIS A 19 -18.51 3.31 -0.46
CA HIS A 19 -19.31 2.08 -0.36
C HIS A 19 -18.74 1.01 0.59
N ILE A 20 -17.50 1.20 1.08
CA ILE A 20 -16.81 0.14 1.83
C ILE A 20 -16.14 0.63 3.12
N ILE A 21 -15.90 1.94 3.25
CA ILE A 21 -15.12 2.50 4.36
C ILE A 21 -15.74 2.21 5.74
N ASP A 22 -17.06 2.22 5.85
CA ASP A 22 -17.76 1.94 7.11
C ASP A 22 -17.43 0.55 7.66
N GLU A 23 -17.43 -0.47 6.80
CA GLU A 23 -17.12 -1.85 7.20
C GLU A 23 -15.68 -1.98 7.71
N CYS A 24 -14.74 -1.24 7.12
CA CYS A 24 -13.37 -1.18 7.61
C CYS A 24 -13.33 -0.56 9.01
N ILE A 25 -13.91 0.64 9.20
CA ILE A 25 -13.92 1.37 10.47
C ILE A 25 -14.57 0.54 11.58
N GLU A 26 -15.72 -0.07 11.31
CA GLU A 26 -16.49 -0.87 12.28
C GLU A 26 -15.77 -2.16 12.70
N SER A 27 -14.81 -2.63 11.89
CA SER A 27 -13.97 -3.79 12.21
C SER A 27 -12.80 -3.46 13.15
N LEU A 28 -12.46 -2.17 13.30
CA LEU A 28 -11.38 -1.72 14.17
C LEU A 28 -11.80 -1.72 15.65
N PRO A 29 -10.85 -1.74 16.60
CA PRO A 29 -11.16 -1.61 18.02
C PRO A 29 -11.92 -0.31 18.30
N LYS A 30 -12.94 -0.39 19.15
CA LYS A 30 -13.72 0.79 19.57
C LYS A 30 -12.77 1.84 20.18
N ASN A 31 -13.09 3.11 19.96
CA ASN A 31 -12.33 4.26 20.45
C ASN A 31 -10.88 4.37 19.96
N SER A 32 -10.54 3.69 18.86
CA SER A 32 -9.23 3.87 18.21
C SER A 32 -9.08 5.28 17.64
N ASN A 33 -7.86 5.84 17.69
CA ASN A 33 -7.55 7.06 16.96
C ASN A 33 -7.48 6.74 15.46
N ILE A 34 -8.26 7.43 14.63
CA ILE A 34 -8.31 7.18 13.18
C ILE A 34 -8.10 8.50 12.42
N ILE A 35 -7.14 8.50 11.52
CA ILE A 35 -6.92 9.57 10.55
C ILE A 35 -7.26 9.01 9.16
N ILE A 36 -8.19 9.66 8.47
CA ILE A 36 -8.56 9.30 7.09
C ILE A 36 -8.03 10.39 6.16
N ILE A 37 -7.26 9.98 5.15
CA ILE A 37 -6.85 10.86 4.06
C ILE A 37 -7.77 10.56 2.89
N GLU A 38 -8.74 11.43 2.69
CA GLU A 38 -9.66 11.37 1.56
C GLU A 38 -9.00 11.97 0.34
N ASN A 39 -8.58 11.11 -0.58
CA ASN A 39 -7.67 11.39 -1.68
C ASN A 39 -8.39 11.62 -3.03
N SER A 40 -9.70 11.95 -3.00
CA SER A 40 -10.53 12.24 -4.19
C SER A 40 -11.31 13.55 -4.09
N ASN A 41 -10.91 14.42 -3.18
CA ASN A 41 -11.54 15.72 -2.91
C ASN A 41 -13.03 15.63 -2.55
N ASN A 42 -13.43 14.59 -1.81
CA ASN A 42 -14.81 14.32 -1.44
C ASN A 42 -15.15 14.89 -0.05
N ILE A 43 -15.63 16.15 -0.02
CA ILE A 43 -16.01 16.85 1.22
C ILE A 43 -17.24 16.20 1.88
N GLU A 44 -18.16 15.64 1.09
CA GLU A 44 -19.38 15.01 1.62
C GLU A 44 -19.04 13.75 2.42
N LEU A 45 -18.08 12.95 1.95
CA LEU A 45 -17.59 11.79 2.72
C LEU A 45 -17.00 12.22 4.06
N LYS A 46 -16.22 13.33 4.10
CA LYS A 46 -15.71 13.90 5.34
C LYS A 46 -16.84 14.22 6.31
N LYS A 47 -17.84 15.00 5.87
CA LYS A 47 -18.98 15.39 6.73
C LYS A 47 -19.72 14.16 7.27
N THR A 48 -19.97 13.17 6.43
CA THR A 48 -20.68 11.94 6.80
C THR A 48 -19.90 11.16 7.87
N LEU A 49 -18.59 10.94 7.67
CA LEU A 49 -17.78 10.15 8.58
C LEU A 49 -17.56 10.86 9.93
N GLU A 50 -17.26 12.17 9.93
CA GLU A 50 -17.06 12.94 11.17
C GLU A 50 -18.36 13.14 11.97
N ALA A 51 -19.52 13.14 11.32
CA ALA A 51 -20.82 13.14 11.99
C ALA A 51 -21.17 11.77 12.61
N LYS A 52 -20.76 10.66 11.94
CA LYS A 52 -21.07 9.29 12.39
C LYS A 52 -20.10 8.79 13.47
N TYR A 53 -18.83 9.21 13.43
CA TYR A 53 -17.77 8.69 14.30
C TYR A 53 -16.99 9.84 14.98
N SER A 54 -17.05 9.93 16.30
CA SER A 54 -16.41 11.01 17.09
C SER A 54 -14.88 10.90 17.20
N ASN A 55 -14.32 9.74 16.89
CA ASN A 55 -12.89 9.41 17.01
C ASN A 55 -12.13 9.46 15.68
N ILE A 56 -12.74 10.04 14.63
CA ILE A 56 -12.16 10.12 13.29
C ILE A 56 -11.83 11.56 12.92
N ASN A 57 -10.67 11.76 12.32
CA ASN A 57 -10.27 13.01 11.69
C ASN A 57 -10.07 12.80 10.19
N VAL A 58 -10.88 13.45 9.35
CA VAL A 58 -10.81 13.31 7.89
C VAL A 58 -10.14 14.51 7.24
N ILE A 59 -9.07 14.27 6.52
CA ILE A 59 -8.34 15.28 5.74
C ILE A 59 -8.64 15.07 4.27
N VAL A 60 -9.30 16.05 3.65
CA VAL A 60 -9.63 16.03 2.22
C VAL A 60 -8.48 16.62 1.40
N GLN A 61 -8.15 15.99 0.29
CA GLN A 61 -7.15 16.49 -0.65
C GLN A 61 -7.36 15.93 -2.07
N GLU A 62 -6.65 16.51 -3.03
CA GLU A 62 -6.52 15.94 -4.36
C GLU A 62 -5.66 14.67 -4.36
N ASN A 63 -5.85 13.82 -5.38
CA ASN A 63 -5.14 12.55 -5.49
C ASN A 63 -3.62 12.73 -5.62
N SER A 64 -2.92 12.58 -4.50
CA SER A 64 -1.46 12.66 -4.40
C SER A 64 -0.74 11.31 -4.55
N GLY A 65 -1.48 10.22 -4.71
CA GLY A 65 -0.98 8.84 -4.70
C GLY A 65 -1.04 8.21 -3.31
N MET A 66 -0.83 6.89 -3.26
CA MET A 66 -0.99 6.12 -2.03
C MET A 66 0.12 6.44 -1.01
N GLY A 67 1.37 6.43 -1.42
CA GLY A 67 2.51 6.68 -0.52
C GLY A 67 2.49 8.09 0.07
N SER A 68 2.23 9.11 -0.76
CA SER A 68 2.14 10.51 -0.31
C SER A 68 0.97 10.74 0.66
N ALA A 69 -0.20 10.15 0.38
CA ALA A 69 -1.36 10.23 1.27
C ALA A 69 -1.09 9.54 2.62
N ASN A 70 -0.49 8.35 2.61
CA ASN A 70 -0.05 7.67 3.83
C ASN A 70 0.95 8.51 4.62
N ASN A 71 1.95 9.11 3.96
CA ASN A 71 2.91 10.01 4.63
C ASN A 71 2.22 11.17 5.33
N LYS A 72 1.21 11.78 4.70
CA LYS A 72 0.43 12.85 5.33
C LYS A 72 -0.27 12.38 6.59
N GLY A 73 -0.90 11.21 6.55
CA GLY A 73 -1.52 10.60 7.73
C GLY A 73 -0.50 10.30 8.84
N ILE A 74 0.67 9.72 8.48
CA ILE A 74 1.73 9.41 9.44
C ILE A 74 2.32 10.67 10.08
N LYS A 75 2.51 11.75 9.32
CA LYS A 75 2.99 13.05 9.82
C LYS A 75 2.00 13.69 10.82
N LEU A 76 0.70 13.52 10.62
CA LEU A 76 -0.34 14.01 11.51
C LEU A 76 -0.53 13.11 12.76
N CYS A 77 -0.09 11.87 12.69
CA CYS A 77 -0.16 10.90 13.76
C CYS A 77 0.78 11.29 14.92
N LYS A 78 0.21 11.59 16.09
CA LYS A 78 0.96 11.97 17.31
C LYS A 78 1.45 10.77 18.12
N THR A 79 0.98 9.57 17.82
CA THR A 79 1.32 8.33 18.53
C THR A 79 2.61 7.71 18.00
N ASP A 80 3.24 6.82 18.79
CA ASP A 80 4.48 6.13 18.42
C ASP A 80 4.30 5.14 17.25
N TYR A 81 3.08 4.61 17.12
CA TYR A 81 2.74 3.64 16.09
C TYR A 81 1.70 4.19 15.13
N ALA A 82 1.91 3.98 13.84
CA ALA A 82 0.98 4.31 12.77
C ALA A 82 0.58 3.02 12.05
N PHE A 83 -0.71 2.69 12.01
CA PHE A 83 -1.19 1.52 11.29
C PHE A 83 -1.86 1.94 9.98
N VAL A 84 -1.10 1.84 8.91
CA VAL A 84 -1.62 2.08 7.56
C VAL A 84 -2.47 0.89 7.14
N ILE A 85 -3.74 1.14 6.77
CA ILE A 85 -4.67 0.13 6.27
C ILE A 85 -5.47 0.64 5.08
N ASN A 86 -5.79 -0.25 4.15
CA ASN A 86 -6.69 0.07 3.05
C ASN A 86 -8.17 0.03 3.49
N PRO A 87 -9.07 0.78 2.83
CA PRO A 87 -10.50 0.82 3.19
C PRO A 87 -11.25 -0.49 2.92
N ASP A 88 -10.65 -1.45 2.20
CA ASP A 88 -11.19 -2.79 1.91
C ASP A 88 -10.58 -3.91 2.78
N VAL A 89 -9.96 -3.52 3.90
CA VAL A 89 -9.46 -4.45 4.93
C VAL A 89 -10.43 -4.51 6.10
N LYS A 90 -10.66 -5.73 6.60
CA LYS A 90 -11.44 -5.98 7.83
C LYS A 90 -10.61 -6.75 8.84
N PHE A 91 -10.65 -6.29 10.09
CA PHE A 91 -10.03 -6.97 11.21
C PHE A 91 -10.95 -8.05 11.78
N TYR A 92 -10.38 -9.20 12.14
CA TYR A 92 -11.07 -10.15 12.99
C TYR A 92 -10.99 -9.70 14.46
N LYS A 93 -11.89 -10.21 15.30
CA LYS A 93 -12.03 -9.83 16.70
C LYS A 93 -10.71 -9.86 17.49
N ASN A 94 -9.83 -10.81 17.19
CA ASN A 94 -8.58 -11.01 17.92
C ASN A 94 -7.36 -10.38 17.23
N THR A 95 -7.49 -9.77 16.04
CA THR A 95 -6.35 -9.26 15.26
C THR A 95 -5.46 -8.33 16.08
N MET A 96 -6.04 -7.31 16.70
CA MET A 96 -5.26 -6.35 17.50
C MET A 96 -4.68 -6.95 18.78
N HIS A 97 -5.40 -7.84 19.44
CA HIS A 97 -4.89 -8.56 20.62
C HIS A 97 -3.61 -9.34 20.26
N GLU A 98 -3.62 -10.09 19.16
CA GLU A 98 -2.47 -10.87 18.69
C GLU A 98 -1.27 -9.99 18.26
N LEU A 99 -1.53 -8.84 17.63
CA LEU A 99 -0.48 -7.88 17.29
C LEU A 99 0.16 -7.26 18.53
N ILE A 100 -0.63 -6.86 19.52
CA ILE A 100 -0.14 -6.30 20.78
C ILE A 100 0.66 -7.35 21.57
N ALA A 101 0.15 -8.59 21.67
CA ALA A 101 0.82 -9.68 22.35
C ALA A 101 2.18 -10.00 21.69
N LEU A 102 2.25 -10.04 20.36
CA LEU A 102 3.50 -10.26 19.65
C LEU A 102 4.48 -9.10 19.86
N SER A 103 4.01 -7.85 19.75
CA SER A 103 4.83 -6.66 19.96
C SER A 103 5.39 -6.54 21.37
N SER A 104 4.66 -7.03 22.38
CA SER A 104 5.15 -7.06 23.78
C SER A 104 6.30 -8.04 23.96
N LYS A 105 6.29 -9.13 23.18
CA LYS A 105 7.33 -10.18 23.24
C LYS A 105 8.54 -9.85 22.34
N TYR A 106 8.28 -9.22 21.18
CA TYR A 106 9.30 -8.90 20.18
C TYR A 106 9.08 -7.45 19.69
N ASN A 107 9.95 -6.52 20.09
CA ASN A 107 9.80 -5.09 19.82
C ASN A 107 10.91 -4.49 18.94
N ASP A 108 11.74 -5.33 18.33
CA ASP A 108 12.88 -4.94 17.51
C ASP A 108 12.51 -4.65 16.04
N TYR A 109 11.23 -4.81 15.66
CA TYR A 109 10.74 -4.56 14.30
C TYR A 109 10.56 -3.08 14.00
N SER A 110 10.76 -2.73 12.73
CA SER A 110 10.34 -1.43 12.16
C SER A 110 8.92 -1.49 11.60
N ILE A 111 8.54 -2.65 11.06
CA ILE A 111 7.22 -2.91 10.49
C ILE A 111 6.71 -4.25 11.00
N LEU A 112 5.46 -4.26 11.45
CA LEU A 112 4.73 -5.46 11.83
C LEU A 112 3.43 -5.50 11.01
N ALA A 113 3.05 -6.66 10.49
CA ALA A 113 1.80 -6.77 9.76
C ALA A 113 1.03 -8.04 10.14
N PRO A 114 -0.30 -7.99 10.05
CA PRO A 114 -1.13 -9.19 10.18
C PRO A 114 -1.01 -10.06 8.92
N ILE A 115 -1.35 -11.32 9.04
CA ILE A 115 -1.48 -12.22 7.90
C ILE A 115 -2.88 -12.11 7.29
N CYS A 116 -2.97 -12.08 5.96
CA CYS A 116 -4.26 -12.21 5.29
C CYS A 116 -4.73 -13.66 5.33
N ASP A 117 -6.04 -13.88 5.48
CA ASP A 117 -6.66 -15.22 5.45
C ASP A 117 -6.71 -15.82 4.04
N ASP A 118 -6.53 -15.04 2.97
CA ASP A 118 -6.33 -15.54 1.62
C ASP A 118 -4.87 -16.01 1.44
N GLU A 119 -4.68 -17.33 1.40
CA GLU A 119 -3.35 -17.95 1.22
C GLU A 119 -2.65 -17.55 -0.10
N LYS A 120 -3.41 -17.13 -1.11
CA LYS A 120 -2.83 -16.66 -2.39
C LYS A 120 -2.21 -15.26 -2.26
N TYR A 121 -2.70 -14.47 -1.31
CA TYR A 121 -2.27 -13.09 -1.08
C TYR A 121 -2.02 -12.84 0.42
N PRO A 122 -1.01 -13.50 1.02
CA PRO A 122 -0.84 -13.62 2.48
C PRO A 122 -0.34 -12.34 3.17
N ASN A 123 -0.26 -11.20 2.50
CA ASN A 123 0.25 -9.92 2.99
C ASN A 123 1.78 -9.84 3.11
N TYR A 124 2.53 -10.74 2.50
CA TYR A 124 3.99 -10.69 2.57
C TYR A 124 4.68 -11.36 1.40
N LYS A 125 5.97 -11.00 1.22
CA LYS A 125 6.88 -11.62 0.25
C LYS A 125 8.15 -12.08 0.94
N ILE A 126 8.60 -13.31 0.61
CA ILE A 126 9.89 -13.88 1.01
C ILE A 126 10.62 -14.31 -0.25
N LYS A 127 11.76 -13.66 -0.54
CA LYS A 127 12.59 -13.93 -1.72
C LYS A 127 13.37 -15.23 -1.59
N ASN A 128 13.94 -15.49 -0.41
CA ASN A 128 14.74 -16.67 -0.14
C ASN A 128 14.02 -17.64 0.82
N LYS A 129 13.27 -18.58 0.26
CA LYS A 129 12.52 -19.59 1.03
C LYS A 129 13.42 -20.54 1.86
N ARG A 130 14.75 -20.59 1.62
CA ARG A 130 15.68 -21.45 2.35
C ARG A 130 16.08 -20.88 3.71
N ILE A 131 15.96 -19.57 3.91
CA ILE A 131 16.22 -18.90 5.19
C ILE A 131 14.86 -18.66 5.87
N LYS A 132 14.18 -19.73 6.23
CA LYS A 132 13.03 -19.66 7.11
C LYS A 132 13.53 -19.69 8.55
N ASN A 133 13.74 -18.53 9.16
CA ASN A 133 13.78 -18.46 10.61
C ASN A 133 12.35 -18.76 11.11
N TYR A 134 12.12 -20.03 11.47
CA TYR A 134 10.83 -20.49 11.98
C TYR A 134 10.67 -20.04 13.42
N TYR A 135 10.22 -18.81 13.59
CA TYR A 135 9.65 -18.43 14.88
C TYR A 135 8.22 -18.95 14.96
N PRO A 136 7.76 -19.48 16.11
CA PRO A 136 6.41 -20.04 16.22
C PRO A 136 5.32 -19.00 15.99
N ASP A 137 5.54 -17.76 16.43
CA ASP A 137 4.53 -16.71 16.50
C ASP A 137 4.57 -15.74 15.28
N PHE A 138 5.72 -15.63 14.59
CA PHE A 138 5.88 -14.68 13.47
C PHE A 138 6.74 -15.23 12.32
N LEU A 139 6.76 -14.48 11.21
CA LEU A 139 7.73 -14.64 10.10
C LEU A 139 8.57 -13.38 10.00
N ASP A 140 9.89 -13.50 9.85
CA ASP A 140 10.73 -12.40 9.36
C ASP A 140 10.68 -12.42 7.82
N VAL A 141 10.22 -11.33 7.21
CA VAL A 141 9.90 -11.26 5.78
C VAL A 141 10.70 -10.16 5.08
N ASP A 142 10.80 -10.24 3.74
CA ASP A 142 11.49 -9.21 2.96
C ASP A 142 10.63 -7.97 2.76
N SER A 143 9.33 -8.15 2.53
CA SER A 143 8.37 -7.06 2.44
C SER A 143 6.97 -7.49 2.85
N VAL A 144 6.14 -6.51 3.18
CA VAL A 144 4.70 -6.64 3.41
C VAL A 144 3.95 -5.85 2.35
N ASP A 145 2.72 -6.28 2.05
CA ASP A 145 1.86 -5.53 1.13
C ASP A 145 1.30 -4.28 1.83
N GLY A 146 1.10 -3.20 1.07
CA GLY A 146 0.74 -1.89 1.61
C GLY A 146 -0.68 -1.76 2.15
N TYR A 147 -1.50 -2.82 2.08
CA TYR A 147 -2.90 -2.76 2.53
C TYR A 147 -3.10 -2.94 4.04
N ALA A 148 -2.11 -3.45 4.77
CA ALA A 148 -2.13 -3.53 6.23
C ALA A 148 -0.70 -3.56 6.80
N MET A 149 -0.19 -2.42 7.28
CA MET A 149 1.20 -2.23 7.68
C MET A 149 1.27 -1.38 8.95
N LEU A 150 1.62 -1.99 10.09
CA LEU A 150 1.90 -1.29 11.34
C LEU A 150 3.35 -0.80 11.35
N ILE A 151 3.54 0.50 11.40
CA ILE A 151 4.83 1.19 11.40
C ILE A 151 5.19 1.60 12.82
N ASN A 152 6.34 1.13 13.32
CA ASN A 152 6.96 1.62 14.55
C ASN A 152 7.77 2.88 14.23
N LYS A 153 7.20 4.06 14.46
CA LYS A 153 7.80 5.35 14.11
C LYS A 153 9.16 5.58 14.78
N ASN A 154 9.38 5.02 15.96
CA ASN A 154 10.66 5.12 16.68
C ASN A 154 11.85 4.44 15.97
N LYS A 155 11.57 3.61 14.94
CA LYS A 155 12.59 2.99 14.08
C LYS A 155 12.85 3.77 12.77
N PHE A 156 12.32 4.99 12.66
CA PHE A 156 12.46 5.89 11.51
C PHE A 156 13.07 7.23 11.96
N SER A 157 14.38 7.22 12.18
CA SER A 157 15.12 8.40 12.68
C SER A 157 15.07 9.60 11.74
N ASP A 158 14.94 9.36 10.43
CA ASP A 158 14.84 10.37 9.38
C ASP A 158 13.40 10.84 9.11
N ASN A 159 12.39 10.21 9.73
CA ASN A 159 10.97 10.42 9.45
C ASN A 159 10.59 10.27 7.96
N ILE A 160 11.38 9.49 7.19
CA ILE A 160 11.13 9.20 5.78
C ILE A 160 10.43 7.84 5.66
N TYR A 161 9.14 7.86 5.35
CA TYR A 161 8.34 6.65 5.19
C TYR A 161 8.24 6.22 3.73
N PHE A 162 7.19 6.59 3.03
CA PHE A 162 7.01 6.23 1.62
C PHE A 162 7.70 7.24 0.69
N ASP A 163 8.23 6.76 -0.44
CA ASP A 163 8.77 7.64 -1.49
C ASP A 163 7.62 8.29 -2.27
N GLU A 164 7.44 9.59 -2.11
CA GLU A 164 6.34 10.36 -2.71
C GLU A 164 6.42 10.48 -4.24
N GLN A 165 7.56 10.13 -4.86
CA GLN A 165 7.65 10.03 -6.32
C GLN A 165 6.90 8.81 -6.86
N ILE A 166 6.72 7.77 -6.04
CA ILE A 166 5.94 6.58 -6.38
C ILE A 166 4.47 6.88 -6.09
N PHE A 167 3.71 7.17 -7.13
CA PHE A 167 2.29 7.46 -6.99
C PHE A 167 1.46 6.22 -6.58
N LEU A 168 1.75 5.07 -7.18
CA LEU A 168 1.05 3.81 -6.95
C LEU A 168 1.94 2.62 -7.30
N TYR A 169 1.90 1.57 -6.48
CA TYR A 169 2.65 0.32 -6.56
C TYR A 169 4.15 0.44 -6.26
N LEU A 170 4.65 -0.52 -5.52
CA LEU A 170 6.02 -0.66 -5.08
C LEU A 170 6.49 0.39 -4.03
N GLU A 171 5.63 1.28 -3.56
CA GLU A 171 5.92 2.19 -2.46
C GLU A 171 6.16 1.42 -1.14
N ASN A 172 5.39 0.37 -0.88
CA ASN A 172 5.59 -0.55 0.26
C ASN A 172 6.87 -1.39 0.10
N ASP A 173 7.13 -1.91 -1.10
CA ASP A 173 8.35 -2.68 -1.40
C ASP A 173 9.60 -1.78 -1.26
N ASP A 174 9.52 -0.51 -1.69
CA ASP A 174 10.60 0.48 -1.52
C ASP A 174 10.90 0.74 -0.04
N LEU A 175 9.84 1.00 0.76
CA LEU A 175 9.98 1.22 2.19
C LEU A 175 10.60 0.00 2.88
N CYS A 176 10.07 -1.19 2.62
CA CYS A 176 10.57 -2.44 3.20
C CYS A 176 12.03 -2.69 2.81
N LEU A 177 12.39 -2.51 1.53
CA LEU A 177 13.76 -2.74 1.07
C LEU A 177 14.75 -1.75 1.68
N ARG A 178 14.38 -0.46 1.85
CA ARG A 178 15.20 0.53 2.56
C ARG A 178 15.44 0.08 4.01
N LYS A 179 14.39 -0.30 4.73
CA LYS A 179 14.51 -0.74 6.13
C LYS A 179 15.33 -2.04 6.27
N LYS A 180 15.20 -2.98 5.35
CA LYS A 180 16.06 -4.18 5.33
C LYS A 180 17.52 -3.84 5.08
N LYS A 181 17.84 -2.88 4.21
CA LYS A 181 19.24 -2.40 4.00
C LYS A 181 19.82 -1.73 5.26
N GLU A 182 18.98 -1.15 6.10
CA GLU A 182 19.35 -0.60 7.41
C GLU A 182 19.37 -1.66 8.53
N ASN A 183 19.26 -2.95 8.19
CA ASN A 183 19.19 -4.10 9.12
C ASN A 183 17.96 -4.11 10.05
N HIS A 184 16.90 -3.38 9.71
CA HIS A 184 15.65 -3.44 10.46
C HIS A 184 14.86 -4.72 10.16
N LYS A 185 14.10 -5.16 11.15
CA LYS A 185 13.22 -6.33 11.06
C LYS A 185 11.83 -5.96 10.57
N ILE A 186 11.23 -6.86 9.79
CA ILE A 186 9.87 -6.76 9.28
C ILE A 186 9.18 -8.08 9.61
N TYR A 187 8.12 -8.03 10.41
CA TYR A 187 7.46 -9.23 10.92
C TYR A 187 6.03 -9.36 10.42
N ILE A 188 5.63 -10.62 10.18
CA ILE A 188 4.23 -11.02 10.00
C ILE A 188 3.79 -11.78 11.25
N ALA A 189 2.75 -11.29 11.92
CA ALA A 189 2.12 -11.96 13.04
C ALA A 189 1.19 -13.08 12.52
N LYS A 190 1.59 -14.35 12.71
CA LYS A 190 0.86 -15.52 12.15
C LYS A 190 -0.54 -15.69 12.71
N LYS A 191 -0.78 -15.26 13.96
CA LYS A 191 -2.08 -15.37 14.62
C LYS A 191 -2.99 -14.17 14.40
N ALA A 192 -2.43 -13.01 14.03
CA ALA A 192 -3.17 -11.80 13.74
C ALA A 192 -3.73 -11.86 12.33
N LYS A 193 -4.95 -12.30 12.16
CA LYS A 193 -5.59 -12.47 10.85
C LYS A 193 -6.39 -11.23 10.45
N ILE A 194 -6.42 -10.95 9.16
CA ILE A 194 -7.29 -9.96 8.51
C ILE A 194 -7.94 -10.57 7.27
N TYR A 195 -9.07 -10.00 6.87
CA TYR A 195 -9.68 -10.22 5.58
C TYR A 195 -9.42 -9.02 4.67
N HIS A 196 -9.01 -9.26 3.42
CA HIS A 196 -8.80 -8.23 2.41
C HIS A 196 -9.62 -8.54 1.17
N MET A 197 -10.56 -7.66 0.82
CA MET A 197 -11.49 -7.90 -0.30
C MET A 197 -10.83 -7.82 -1.68
N GLY A 198 -9.60 -7.35 -1.77
CA GLY A 198 -8.79 -7.28 -2.98
C GLY A 198 -9.42 -6.51 -4.13
N GLY A 199 -8.89 -5.33 -4.42
CA GLY A 199 -9.32 -4.52 -5.57
C GLY A 199 -10.70 -3.86 -5.46
N LYS A 200 -11.39 -3.95 -4.32
CA LYS A 200 -12.71 -3.34 -4.09
C LYS A 200 -12.65 -1.99 -3.38
N SER A 201 -11.47 -1.44 -3.18
CA SER A 201 -11.26 -0.14 -2.51
C SER A 201 -11.85 1.06 -3.25
N HIS A 202 -12.37 0.90 -4.46
CA HIS A 202 -12.97 1.97 -5.28
C HIS A 202 -14.29 1.53 -5.92
N SER A 203 -15.13 2.51 -6.28
CA SER A 203 -16.42 2.23 -6.93
C SER A 203 -16.27 1.54 -8.28
N PRO A 204 -17.07 0.50 -8.60
CA PRO A 204 -17.07 -0.19 -9.89
C PRO A 204 -17.33 0.73 -11.10
N THR A 205 -18.01 1.87 -10.90
CA THR A 205 -18.31 2.83 -11.97
C THR A 205 -17.06 3.43 -12.63
N HIS A 206 -15.94 3.45 -11.92
CA HIS A 206 -14.68 4.01 -12.39
C HIS A 206 -13.63 2.96 -12.78
N GLU A 207 -14.00 1.68 -12.81
CA GLU A 207 -13.08 0.54 -12.97
C GLU A 207 -12.17 0.67 -14.20
N LYS A 208 -12.71 1.08 -15.37
CA LYS A 208 -11.92 1.20 -16.59
C LYS A 208 -10.79 2.24 -16.49
N GLU A 209 -11.10 3.42 -16.00
CA GLU A 209 -10.09 4.50 -15.88
C GLU A 209 -9.07 4.18 -14.79
N ILE A 210 -9.51 3.56 -13.70
CA ILE A 210 -8.64 3.08 -12.64
C ILE A 210 -7.71 1.97 -13.17
N GLU A 211 -8.23 1.04 -13.98
CA GLU A 211 -7.41 -0.03 -14.57
C GLU A 211 -6.35 0.52 -15.54
N PHE A 212 -6.67 1.56 -16.33
CA PHE A 212 -5.68 2.25 -17.16
C PHE A 212 -4.60 2.92 -16.29
N SER A 213 -4.99 3.61 -15.23
CA SER A 213 -4.09 4.23 -14.27
C SER A 213 -3.19 3.21 -13.58
N ARG A 214 -3.75 2.09 -13.10
CA ARG A 214 -3.02 0.97 -12.49
C ARG A 214 -1.94 0.42 -13.43
N ASN A 215 -2.27 0.16 -14.68
CA ASN A 215 -1.33 -0.39 -15.64
C ASN A 215 -0.22 0.60 -15.99
N TRP A 216 -0.53 1.89 -16.10
CA TRP A 216 0.46 2.93 -16.34
C TRP A 216 1.44 3.04 -15.16
N HIS A 217 0.92 3.17 -13.93
CA HIS A 217 1.72 3.32 -12.73
C HIS A 217 2.52 2.06 -12.39
N TRP A 218 1.95 0.87 -12.57
CA TRP A 218 2.69 -0.38 -12.37
C TRP A 218 3.99 -0.41 -13.17
N MET A 219 3.92 -0.02 -14.44
CA MET A 219 5.08 -0.04 -15.32
C MET A 219 6.05 1.12 -15.04
N TRP A 220 5.53 2.29 -14.72
CA TRP A 220 6.34 3.43 -14.31
C TRP A 220 7.13 3.11 -13.04
N SER A 221 6.45 2.64 -12.01
CA SER A 221 7.03 2.30 -10.71
C SER A 221 8.01 1.15 -10.80
N LYS A 222 7.75 0.16 -11.68
CA LYS A 222 8.67 -0.97 -11.90
C LYS A 222 10.05 -0.51 -12.37
N PHE A 223 10.14 0.41 -13.31
CA PHE A 223 11.43 0.95 -13.74
C PHE A 223 12.05 1.84 -12.66
N TYR A 224 11.27 2.78 -12.11
CA TYR A 224 11.75 3.71 -11.09
C TYR A 224 12.33 2.98 -9.87
N PHE A 225 11.61 2.01 -9.32
CA PHE A 225 12.06 1.18 -8.19
C PHE A 225 13.39 0.47 -8.51
N ASN A 226 13.48 -0.20 -9.67
CA ASN A 226 14.70 -0.91 -10.03
C ASN A 226 15.86 0.04 -10.29
N LYS A 227 15.62 1.20 -10.91
CA LYS A 227 16.64 2.25 -11.09
C LYS A 227 17.15 2.76 -9.74
N LYS A 228 16.26 3.03 -8.79
CA LYS A 228 16.59 3.53 -7.46
C LYS A 228 17.46 2.54 -6.67
N HIS A 229 17.17 1.26 -6.74
CA HIS A 229 17.81 0.25 -5.90
C HIS A 229 18.98 -0.48 -6.54
N TYR A 230 19.02 -0.60 -7.87
CA TYR A 230 20.00 -1.41 -8.62
C TYR A 230 20.69 -0.66 -9.76
N GLY A 231 20.38 0.61 -9.96
CA GLY A 231 20.98 1.45 -11.01
C GLY A 231 20.24 1.35 -12.36
N TYR A 232 20.55 2.31 -13.25
CA TYR A 232 19.84 2.52 -14.51
C TYR A 232 19.95 1.32 -15.47
N SER A 233 21.16 0.81 -15.69
CA SER A 233 21.42 -0.30 -16.63
C SER A 233 20.72 -1.57 -16.20
N MET A 234 20.77 -1.92 -14.92
CA MET A 234 20.07 -3.09 -14.38
C MET A 234 18.55 -2.92 -14.50
N ALA A 235 18.04 -1.72 -14.21
CA ALA A 235 16.61 -1.44 -14.38
C ALA A 235 16.16 -1.64 -15.82
N LEU A 236 16.93 -1.18 -16.81
CA LEU A 236 16.62 -1.42 -18.22
C LEU A 236 16.57 -2.92 -18.55
N LEU A 237 17.54 -3.71 -18.11
CA LEU A 237 17.56 -5.16 -18.34
C LEU A 237 16.31 -5.84 -17.73
N ILE A 238 15.94 -5.48 -16.50
CA ILE A 238 14.77 -6.05 -15.79
C ILE A 238 13.45 -5.71 -16.49
N VAL A 239 13.32 -4.51 -17.06
CA VAL A 239 12.04 -4.09 -17.66
C VAL A 239 11.95 -4.36 -19.15
N PHE A 240 13.06 -4.65 -19.83
CA PHE A 240 13.11 -4.88 -21.28
C PHE A 240 12.10 -5.93 -21.78
N PRO A 241 11.95 -7.11 -21.13
CA PRO A 241 10.92 -8.08 -21.53
C PRO A 241 9.50 -7.50 -21.43
N SER A 242 9.25 -6.64 -20.42
CA SER A 242 7.94 -6.01 -20.23
C SER A 242 7.66 -4.95 -21.30
N LEU A 243 8.70 -4.26 -21.78
CA LEU A 243 8.60 -3.30 -22.88
C LEU A 243 8.18 -4.01 -24.16
N ILE A 244 8.92 -5.06 -24.56
CA ILE A 244 8.65 -5.87 -25.76
C ILE A 244 7.26 -6.50 -25.69
N THR A 245 6.91 -7.11 -24.54
CA THR A 245 5.58 -7.72 -24.36
C THR A 245 4.46 -6.69 -24.51
N SER A 246 4.66 -5.48 -23.99
CA SER A 246 3.66 -4.41 -24.10
C SER A 246 3.46 -3.97 -25.55
N MET A 247 4.53 -3.87 -26.34
CA MET A 247 4.47 -3.58 -27.77
C MET A 247 3.76 -4.69 -28.56
N ILE A 248 4.19 -5.94 -28.41
CA ILE A 248 3.61 -7.09 -29.14
C ILE A 248 2.11 -7.18 -28.84
N LYS A 249 1.71 -7.11 -27.57
CA LYS A 249 0.31 -7.20 -27.17
C LYS A 249 -0.50 -5.98 -27.62
N PHE A 250 0.10 -4.79 -27.67
CA PHE A 250 -0.55 -3.62 -28.26
C PHE A 250 -0.91 -3.88 -29.74
N PHE A 251 0.04 -4.34 -30.56
CA PHE A 251 -0.21 -4.65 -31.97
C PHE A 251 -1.21 -5.79 -32.15
N TYR A 252 -1.10 -6.86 -31.35
CA TYR A 252 -2.07 -7.95 -31.37
C TYR A 252 -3.50 -7.45 -31.11
N TYR A 253 -3.72 -6.64 -30.06
CA TYR A 253 -5.04 -6.10 -29.75
C TYR A 253 -5.47 -4.95 -30.67
N PHE A 254 -4.55 -4.36 -31.39
CA PHE A 254 -4.85 -3.44 -32.50
C PHE A 254 -5.49 -4.20 -33.66
N VAL A 255 -4.87 -5.30 -34.10
CA VAL A 255 -5.37 -6.15 -35.19
C VAL A 255 -6.69 -6.84 -34.82
N THR A 256 -6.80 -7.36 -33.60
CA THR A 256 -8.04 -8.03 -33.12
C THR A 256 -9.14 -7.04 -32.69
N SER A 257 -8.96 -5.76 -32.91
CA SER A 257 -9.92 -4.70 -32.60
C SER A 257 -10.40 -4.65 -31.14
N ASN A 258 -9.67 -5.23 -30.18
CA ASN A 258 -9.99 -5.17 -28.77
C ASN A 258 -9.55 -3.83 -28.16
N LYS A 259 -10.44 -2.83 -28.22
CA LYS A 259 -10.17 -1.44 -27.80
C LYS A 259 -9.71 -1.34 -26.36
N PHE A 260 -10.31 -2.10 -25.44
CA PHE A 260 -9.97 -2.04 -24.00
C PHE A 260 -8.56 -2.58 -23.73
N LYS A 261 -8.26 -3.80 -24.16
CA LYS A 261 -6.93 -4.39 -23.98
C LYS A 261 -5.84 -3.62 -24.74
N LYS A 262 -6.12 -3.11 -25.94
CA LYS A 262 -5.22 -2.21 -26.66
C LYS A 262 -4.86 -1.00 -25.79
N LYS A 263 -5.84 -0.35 -25.16
CA LYS A 263 -5.61 0.79 -24.25
C LYS A 263 -4.75 0.42 -23.05
N ILE A 264 -4.99 -0.74 -22.43
CA ILE A 264 -4.15 -1.24 -21.33
C ILE A 264 -2.67 -1.34 -21.76
N TYR A 265 -2.38 -1.96 -22.90
CA TYR A 265 -0.99 -2.17 -23.30
C TYR A 265 -0.29 -0.90 -23.76
N ILE A 266 -1.01 0.06 -24.37
CA ILE A 266 -0.43 1.39 -24.61
C ILE A 266 -0.12 2.12 -23.29
N MET A 267 -0.98 2.01 -22.26
CA MET A 267 -0.71 2.59 -20.94
C MET A 267 0.53 1.97 -20.28
N ARG A 268 0.68 0.65 -20.35
CA ARG A 268 1.88 -0.05 -19.88
C ARG A 268 3.14 0.44 -20.57
N PHE A 269 3.11 0.54 -21.89
CA PHE A 269 4.21 1.02 -22.70
C PHE A 269 4.59 2.47 -22.36
N LEU A 270 3.60 3.37 -22.33
CA LEU A 270 3.81 4.79 -22.01
C LEU A 270 4.30 5.00 -20.58
N GLY A 271 3.75 4.28 -19.59
CA GLY A 271 4.22 4.35 -18.21
C GLY A 271 5.70 4.02 -18.11
N LEU A 272 6.12 2.93 -18.76
CA LEU A 272 7.52 2.50 -18.77
C LEU A 272 8.43 3.51 -19.47
N LEU A 273 8.07 3.99 -20.66
CA LEU A 273 8.85 5.01 -21.39
C LEU A 273 8.99 6.30 -20.59
N ASN A 274 7.90 6.79 -19.97
CA ASN A 274 7.97 8.00 -19.15
C ASN A 274 8.97 7.84 -18.00
N SER A 275 8.99 6.68 -17.34
CA SER A 275 9.94 6.41 -16.26
C SER A 275 11.39 6.30 -16.76
N ILE A 276 11.62 5.62 -17.89
CA ILE A 276 12.95 5.49 -18.54
C ILE A 276 13.51 6.90 -18.86
N PHE A 277 12.69 7.79 -19.41
CA PHE A 277 13.08 9.17 -19.73
C PHE A 277 13.08 10.11 -18.51
N GLY A 278 12.94 9.60 -17.29
CA GLY A 278 13.01 10.39 -16.06
C GLY A 278 11.82 11.32 -15.82
N LYS A 279 10.70 11.15 -16.54
CA LYS A 279 9.50 11.93 -16.32
C LYS A 279 8.81 11.50 -15.03
N LYS A 280 8.22 12.46 -14.29
CA LYS A 280 7.46 12.20 -13.05
C LYS A 280 6.27 11.28 -13.31
N SER A 281 5.76 10.65 -12.26
CA SER A 281 4.55 9.83 -12.25
C SER A 281 3.30 10.73 -12.31
N TRP A 282 2.96 11.20 -13.51
CA TRP A 282 1.98 12.28 -13.73
C TRP A 282 0.58 11.81 -14.12
N TYR A 283 0.43 10.58 -14.64
CA TYR A 283 -0.88 10.11 -15.11
C TYR A 283 -1.89 10.05 -13.96
N ARG A 284 -3.09 10.56 -14.21
CA ARG A 284 -4.21 10.50 -13.27
C ARG A 284 -5.44 9.94 -13.98
N PRO A 285 -6.25 9.09 -13.31
CA PRO A 285 -7.52 8.65 -13.89
C PRO A 285 -8.48 9.84 -14.06
N LYS A 286 -9.25 9.83 -15.13
CA LYS A 286 -10.27 10.85 -15.41
C LYS A 286 -11.59 10.41 -14.76
N ILE A 287 -11.83 10.79 -13.49
CA ILE A 287 -13.02 10.35 -12.70
C ILE A 287 -13.50 11.45 -11.76
#